data_ca8a9c4031ab732dbd13bb7cb5ddf20a
#
_entry.id   ca8a9c4031ab732dbd13bb7cb5ddf20a
#
_cell.length_a   1.000
_cell.length_b   1.000
_cell.length_c   1.000
_cell.angle_alpha   90.00
_cell.angle_beta   90.00
_cell.angle_gamma   90.00
#
_symmetry.space_group_name_H-M   'P 1'
#
loop_
_entity.id
_entity.type
_entity.pdbx_description
1 polymer ?
#
loop_
_entity_poly.entity_id
_entity_poly.type
_entity_poly.pdbx_seq_one_letter_code
_entity_poly.pdbx_strand_id
1 'polypeptide(L)'
;MPRKSGISPKAERDQLRERMRGLGCSAAQIAAEMARRFNLRPRVAWRHALGWTQWKLAQRYNTAHPGAKLSDNRVSEYESWPHGGVQPSVHYLANLAAVFGCGCTPSQLVDADDLEHLGPADRSLFTMFPHGDLLALPAPAVTAASPLHSMRSDSIHFDLGSAHQDVAPVPVRGGRRVVRCDAQGLPIREEVVMAADESARFRRWSATTNVDDDVLEQMAADVADIAARYLIDPPAPLFSRLLGARDDMFALIAGRQQPKHTMDLYKVAGQICALLAHATADLGHGHAAQTHARTALHCAEQAGYTPLRVYIRWVQSNVAYWDGRFHEAAQLVEAALPDATGGTALLRLVSQQARINAARRRPDEVKQALAIAESAPIEPGVDEPGVLAFAPGKAAYYASEAHRALGGTEHMEAAVAWAASAVDQFTAESQPNAQFVAAARIDLARAHLARGDLDALGEQLSPVLRSTVAEHRTVPVMSRARSLSTLLEKRSDQDSRRVASLRDDLADFCTQHAVGPAELESGRAG
;
A
#
# COMPACT_ATOMS: atom_id res chain seq x y z
N MET A 1 -9.31 44.79 -30.42
CA MET A 1 -8.76 43.90 -31.44
C MET A 1 -7.30 43.58 -31.10
N PRO A 2 -6.93 42.36 -30.73
CA PRO A 2 -5.52 42.02 -30.53
C PRO A 2 -4.86 41.83 -31.91
N ARG A 3 -3.67 42.46 -32.09
CA ARG A 3 -2.82 42.35 -33.28
C ARG A 3 -2.45 40.87 -33.48
N LYS A 4 -2.76 40.32 -34.66
CA LYS A 4 -2.21 39.03 -35.11
C LYS A 4 -0.68 39.17 -35.19
N SER A 5 0.05 38.53 -34.30
CA SER A 5 1.48 38.32 -34.43
C SER A 5 1.69 37.46 -35.69
N GLY A 6 2.59 37.87 -36.59
CA GLY A 6 2.88 37.14 -37.83
C GLY A 6 3.68 35.83 -37.62
N ILE A 7 3.67 35.29 -36.43
CA ILE A 7 4.36 34.05 -36.02
C ILE A 7 3.38 32.90 -36.09
N SER A 8 3.77 31.77 -36.66
CA SER A 8 2.91 30.59 -36.73
C SER A 8 2.65 30.00 -35.31
N PRO A 9 1.48 29.38 -35.07
CA PRO A 9 1.18 28.76 -33.75
C PRO A 9 2.21 27.72 -33.29
N LYS A 10 2.90 27.08 -34.23
CA LYS A 10 4.00 26.16 -33.94
C LYS A 10 5.21 26.93 -33.41
N ALA A 11 5.59 28.02 -34.09
CA ALA A 11 6.74 28.84 -33.69
C ALA A 11 6.50 29.50 -32.30
N GLU A 12 5.27 29.90 -31.99
CA GLU A 12 4.93 30.43 -30.65
C GLU A 12 5.11 29.39 -29.55
N ARG A 13 4.69 28.14 -29.80
CA ARG A 13 4.88 27.02 -28.84
C ARG A 13 6.38 26.71 -28.66
N ASP A 14 7.13 26.69 -29.76
CA ASP A 14 8.57 26.41 -29.69
C ASP A 14 9.33 27.53 -28.94
N GLN A 15 8.97 28.81 -29.15
CA GLN A 15 9.53 29.94 -28.39
C GLN A 15 9.17 29.86 -26.89
N LEU A 16 7.95 29.50 -26.55
CA LEU A 16 7.54 29.32 -25.16
C LEU A 16 8.36 28.23 -24.49
N ARG A 17 8.50 27.07 -25.16
CA ARG A 17 9.29 25.95 -24.66
C ARG A 17 10.72 26.33 -24.36
N GLU A 18 11.39 26.96 -25.32
CA GLU A 18 12.80 27.35 -25.18
C GLU A 18 13.00 28.39 -24.07
N ARG A 19 12.11 29.38 -23.98
CA ARG A 19 12.16 30.38 -22.91
C ARG A 19 12.00 29.75 -21.53
N MET A 20 11.00 28.85 -21.33
CA MET A 20 10.75 28.20 -20.05
C MET A 20 11.88 27.23 -19.66
N ARG A 21 12.48 26.54 -20.64
CA ARG A 21 13.69 25.75 -20.43
C ARG A 21 14.88 26.59 -19.97
N GLY A 22 15.08 27.74 -20.59
CA GLY A 22 16.11 28.69 -20.18
C GLY A 22 15.93 29.26 -18.77
N LEU A 23 14.68 29.24 -18.25
CA LEU A 23 14.35 29.60 -16.88
C LEU A 23 14.43 28.41 -15.91
N GLY A 24 14.84 27.22 -16.33
CA GLY A 24 14.96 26.03 -15.50
C GLY A 24 13.63 25.35 -15.18
N CYS A 25 12.54 25.65 -15.92
CA CYS A 25 11.24 25.00 -15.70
C CYS A 25 11.26 23.52 -16.09
N SER A 26 10.59 22.69 -15.29
CA SER A 26 10.43 21.27 -15.58
C SER A 26 9.50 21.02 -16.78
N ALA A 27 9.56 19.83 -17.38
CA ALA A 27 8.68 19.45 -18.49
C ALA A 27 7.19 19.53 -18.09
N ALA A 28 6.85 19.18 -16.85
CA ALA A 28 5.50 19.30 -16.32
C ALA A 28 5.01 20.75 -16.26
N GLN A 29 5.85 21.68 -15.79
CA GLN A 29 5.54 23.11 -15.75
C GLN A 29 5.36 23.70 -17.16
N ILE A 30 6.21 23.28 -18.11
CA ILE A 30 6.09 23.69 -19.51
C ILE A 30 4.80 23.14 -20.13
N ALA A 31 4.44 21.87 -19.86
CA ALA A 31 3.20 21.26 -20.34
C ALA A 31 1.95 21.97 -19.77
N ALA A 32 1.94 22.27 -18.48
CA ALA A 32 0.85 22.99 -17.84
C ALA A 32 0.64 24.39 -18.46
N GLU A 33 1.73 25.15 -18.68
CA GLU A 33 1.63 26.46 -19.29
C GLU A 33 1.22 26.40 -20.78
N MET A 34 1.66 25.37 -21.52
CA MET A 34 1.20 25.13 -22.90
C MET A 34 -0.29 24.77 -22.96
N ALA A 35 -0.76 23.90 -22.06
CA ALA A 35 -2.18 23.57 -21.97
C ALA A 35 -3.02 24.83 -21.75
N ARG A 36 -2.64 25.65 -20.76
CA ARG A 36 -3.34 26.89 -20.41
C ARG A 36 -3.30 27.93 -21.53
N ARG A 37 -2.14 28.19 -22.12
CA ARG A 37 -1.95 29.29 -23.07
C ARG A 37 -2.52 29.02 -24.45
N PHE A 38 -2.41 27.77 -24.91
CA PHE A 38 -2.82 27.37 -26.26
C PHE A 38 -4.09 26.53 -26.27
N ASN A 39 -4.74 26.38 -25.13
CA ASN A 39 -5.95 25.55 -24.94
C ASN A 39 -5.76 24.13 -25.51
N LEU A 40 -4.64 23.50 -25.11
CA LEU A 40 -4.29 22.17 -25.58
C LEU A 40 -4.71 21.12 -24.54
N ARG A 41 -5.14 19.97 -25.01
CA ARG A 41 -5.35 18.82 -24.13
C ARG A 41 -4.04 18.40 -23.44
N PRO A 42 -4.11 17.88 -22.21
CA PRO A 42 -2.89 17.57 -21.44
C PRO A 42 -1.86 16.74 -22.20
N ARG A 43 -2.27 15.63 -22.85
CA ARG A 43 -1.37 14.76 -23.63
C ARG A 43 -0.74 15.45 -24.84
N VAL A 44 -1.45 16.38 -25.46
CA VAL A 44 -0.92 17.22 -26.55
C VAL A 44 0.12 18.21 -26.00
N ALA A 45 -0.22 18.83 -24.88
CA ALA A 45 0.67 19.80 -24.20
C ALA A 45 1.98 19.15 -23.76
N TRP A 46 1.95 17.95 -23.18
CA TRP A 46 3.13 17.18 -22.82
C TRP A 46 4.01 16.86 -24.03
N ARG A 47 3.42 16.41 -25.13
CA ARG A 47 4.18 16.15 -26.37
C ARG A 47 4.88 17.42 -26.89
N HIS A 48 4.19 18.56 -26.88
CA HIS A 48 4.78 19.83 -27.28
C HIS A 48 5.83 20.36 -26.31
N ALA A 49 5.68 20.16 -25.01
CA ALA A 49 6.67 20.51 -24.00
C ALA A 49 7.99 19.77 -24.21
N LEU A 50 7.92 18.52 -24.68
CA LEU A 50 9.10 17.74 -25.06
C LEU A 50 9.62 18.06 -26.48
N GLY A 51 8.89 18.83 -27.27
CA GLY A 51 9.26 19.19 -28.65
C GLY A 51 9.07 18.03 -29.64
N TRP A 52 8.16 17.11 -29.39
CA TRP A 52 7.94 15.94 -30.23
C TRP A 52 6.84 16.15 -31.24
N THR A 53 7.03 15.59 -32.43
CA THR A 53 5.97 15.38 -33.43
C THR A 53 5.17 14.11 -33.05
N GLN A 54 3.97 13.95 -33.62
CA GLN A 54 3.18 12.72 -33.43
C GLN A 54 3.95 11.49 -33.92
N TRP A 55 4.64 11.59 -35.05
CA TRP A 55 5.51 10.54 -35.58
C TRP A 55 6.63 10.17 -34.59
N LYS A 56 7.32 11.18 -34.00
CA LYS A 56 8.38 10.92 -33.01
C LYS A 56 7.86 10.27 -31.75
N LEU A 57 6.66 10.66 -31.32
CA LEU A 57 5.97 10.01 -30.20
C LEU A 57 5.67 8.55 -30.52
N ALA A 58 5.07 8.26 -31.68
CA ALA A 58 4.77 6.91 -32.13
C ALA A 58 6.03 6.02 -32.19
N GLN A 59 7.14 6.56 -32.73
CA GLN A 59 8.43 5.84 -32.74
C GLN A 59 8.91 5.49 -31.33
N ARG A 60 8.93 6.47 -30.41
CA ARG A 60 9.41 6.25 -29.03
C ARG A 60 8.53 5.25 -28.28
N TYR A 61 7.22 5.34 -28.48
CA TYR A 61 6.27 4.40 -27.90
C TYR A 61 6.53 2.98 -28.40
N ASN A 62 6.69 2.78 -29.71
CA ASN A 62 6.95 1.45 -30.27
C ASN A 62 8.32 0.89 -29.88
N THR A 63 9.31 1.76 -29.62
CA THR A 63 10.62 1.33 -29.10
C THR A 63 10.52 0.87 -27.66
N ALA A 64 9.76 1.58 -26.83
CA ALA A 64 9.55 1.22 -25.43
C ALA A 64 8.63 -0.02 -25.26
N HIS A 65 7.75 -0.25 -26.23
CA HIS A 65 6.77 -1.36 -26.21
C HIS A 65 6.88 -2.19 -27.50
N PRO A 66 7.85 -3.13 -27.60
CA PRO A 66 8.02 -3.99 -28.77
C PRO A 66 6.73 -4.80 -29.01
N GLY A 67 6.12 -4.62 -30.16
CA GLY A 67 4.83 -5.23 -30.52
C GLY A 67 3.66 -4.24 -30.58
N ALA A 68 3.76 -3.07 -29.97
CA ALA A 68 2.81 -1.98 -30.21
C ALA A 68 3.05 -1.39 -31.61
N LYS A 69 2.06 -1.42 -32.48
CA LYS A 69 2.14 -0.84 -33.83
C LYS A 69 1.44 0.52 -33.85
N LEU A 70 1.86 1.44 -32.96
CA LEU A 70 1.29 2.77 -32.89
C LEU A 70 1.72 3.59 -34.11
N SER A 71 0.75 4.18 -34.83
CA SER A 71 0.99 5.11 -35.93
C SER A 71 0.76 6.56 -35.47
N ASP A 72 1.30 7.52 -36.20
CA ASP A 72 1.04 8.95 -36.00
C ASP A 72 -0.42 9.33 -36.16
N ASN A 73 -1.14 8.69 -37.09
CA ASN A 73 -2.59 8.84 -37.22
C ASN A 73 -3.31 8.40 -35.95
N ARG A 74 -2.92 7.26 -35.36
CA ARG A 74 -3.52 6.78 -34.12
C ARG A 74 -3.21 7.70 -32.94
N VAL A 75 -2.00 8.27 -32.89
CA VAL A 75 -1.68 9.33 -31.91
C VAL A 75 -2.59 10.52 -32.08
N SER A 76 -2.84 10.96 -33.33
CA SER A 76 -3.74 12.08 -33.63
C SER A 76 -5.18 11.79 -33.16
N GLU A 77 -5.69 10.57 -33.39
CA GLU A 77 -7.00 10.13 -32.93
C GLU A 77 -7.10 10.17 -31.39
N TYR A 78 -6.11 9.67 -30.69
CA TYR A 78 -6.06 9.72 -29.23
C TYR A 78 -5.94 11.15 -28.69
N GLU A 79 -5.25 12.03 -29.39
CA GLU A 79 -5.13 13.45 -29.01
C GLU A 79 -6.42 14.24 -29.24
N SER A 80 -7.27 13.80 -30.15
CA SER A 80 -8.52 14.49 -30.49
C SER A 80 -9.71 14.08 -29.61
N TRP A 81 -9.63 12.93 -28.95
CA TRP A 81 -10.69 12.46 -28.04
C TRP A 81 -10.85 13.41 -26.84
N PRO A 82 -12.07 13.65 -26.26
CA PRO A 82 -13.37 12.99 -26.54
C PRO A 82 -14.21 13.64 -27.64
N HIS A 83 -13.87 14.81 -28.12
CA HIS A 83 -14.70 15.53 -29.13
C HIS A 83 -14.41 15.10 -30.57
N GLY A 84 -13.56 14.09 -30.76
CA GLY A 84 -13.21 13.46 -32.02
C GLY A 84 -12.23 12.31 -31.75
N GLY A 85 -11.91 11.53 -32.80
CA GLY A 85 -10.96 10.43 -32.68
C GLY A 85 -11.46 9.25 -31.86
N VAL A 86 -10.54 8.56 -31.17
CA VAL A 86 -10.80 7.30 -30.44
C VAL A 86 -10.35 7.46 -29.00
N GLN A 87 -11.13 6.88 -28.07
CA GLN A 87 -10.79 6.85 -26.65
C GLN A 87 -9.44 6.12 -26.41
N PRO A 88 -8.45 6.77 -25.80
CA PRO A 88 -7.23 6.08 -25.37
C PRO A 88 -7.55 5.19 -24.17
N SER A 89 -7.04 3.95 -24.17
CA SER A 89 -7.17 3.07 -23.00
C SER A 89 -6.32 3.60 -21.83
N VAL A 90 -6.73 3.29 -20.60
CA VAL A 90 -5.96 3.64 -19.39
C VAL A 90 -4.55 3.09 -19.47
N HIS A 91 -4.38 1.86 -19.98
CA HIS A 91 -3.08 1.24 -20.20
C HIS A 91 -2.21 2.01 -21.20
N TYR A 92 -2.80 2.51 -22.32
CA TYR A 92 -2.08 3.37 -23.25
C TYR A 92 -1.61 4.67 -22.57
N LEU A 93 -2.45 5.30 -21.75
CA LEU A 93 -2.10 6.53 -21.03
C LEU A 93 -1.00 6.28 -19.98
N ALA A 94 -1.00 5.13 -19.32
CA ALA A 94 0.05 4.73 -18.41
C ALA A 94 1.40 4.53 -19.13
N ASN A 95 1.40 3.79 -20.23
CA ASN A 95 2.58 3.60 -21.07
C ASN A 95 3.06 4.90 -21.69
N LEU A 96 2.14 5.78 -22.10
CA LEU A 96 2.46 7.09 -22.65
C LEU A 96 3.15 7.98 -21.61
N ALA A 97 2.69 7.97 -20.36
CA ALA A 97 3.34 8.68 -19.26
C ALA A 97 4.78 8.21 -19.04
N ALA A 98 5.01 6.90 -19.07
CA ALA A 98 6.35 6.31 -18.98
C ALA A 98 7.23 6.71 -20.17
N VAL A 99 6.70 6.73 -21.38
CA VAL A 99 7.42 7.16 -22.60
C VAL A 99 7.77 8.64 -22.55
N PHE A 100 6.90 9.50 -22.00
CA PHE A 100 7.24 10.91 -21.79
C PHE A 100 8.33 11.07 -20.73
N GLY A 101 8.36 10.24 -19.71
CA GLY A 101 9.33 10.32 -18.62
C GLY A 101 9.21 11.64 -17.84
N CYS A 102 10.30 12.15 -17.31
CA CYS A 102 10.37 13.45 -16.62
C CYS A 102 9.35 13.62 -15.48
N GLY A 103 8.94 12.51 -14.82
CA GLY A 103 7.92 12.53 -13.77
C GLY A 103 6.49 12.70 -14.28
N CYS A 104 6.23 12.45 -15.56
CA CYS A 104 4.87 12.46 -16.10
C CYS A 104 4.06 11.31 -15.50
N THR A 105 2.83 11.62 -15.07
CA THR A 105 1.89 10.64 -14.54
C THR A 105 0.68 10.48 -15.47
N PRO A 106 -0.01 9.32 -15.49
CA PRO A 106 -1.22 9.14 -16.30
C PRO A 106 -2.30 10.17 -16.01
N SER A 107 -2.46 10.60 -14.75
CA SER A 107 -3.41 11.62 -14.33
C SER A 107 -3.11 13.00 -14.92
N GLN A 108 -1.85 13.26 -15.27
CA GLN A 108 -1.43 14.51 -15.94
C GLN A 108 -1.68 14.49 -17.45
N LEU A 109 -2.17 13.39 -18.02
CA LEU A 109 -2.49 13.23 -19.44
C LEU A 109 -3.98 13.31 -19.75
N VAL A 110 -4.82 13.48 -18.74
CA VAL A 110 -6.27 13.64 -18.82
C VAL A 110 -6.70 14.91 -18.12
N ASP A 111 -7.80 15.52 -18.60
CA ASP A 111 -8.46 16.66 -17.96
C ASP A 111 -9.86 16.28 -17.44
N ALA A 112 -10.58 17.24 -16.89
CA ALA A 112 -11.93 17.01 -16.36
C ALA A 112 -12.90 16.51 -17.44
N ASP A 113 -12.79 17.05 -18.65
CA ASP A 113 -13.60 16.68 -19.79
C ASP A 113 -13.29 15.24 -20.27
N ASP A 114 -12.02 14.84 -20.29
CA ASP A 114 -11.62 13.45 -20.53
C ASP A 114 -12.24 12.52 -19.46
N LEU A 115 -12.17 12.90 -18.18
CA LEU A 115 -12.70 12.09 -17.07
C LEU A 115 -14.22 11.95 -17.12
N GLU A 116 -14.96 12.96 -17.58
CA GLU A 116 -16.39 12.89 -17.74
C GLU A 116 -16.82 11.87 -18.81
N HIS A 117 -16.01 11.71 -19.86
CA HIS A 117 -16.29 10.80 -20.97
C HIS A 117 -15.71 9.39 -20.78
N LEU A 118 -14.89 9.17 -19.74
CA LEU A 118 -14.43 7.83 -19.37
C LEU A 118 -15.54 7.02 -18.69
N GLY A 119 -15.56 5.72 -18.95
CA GLY A 119 -16.43 4.79 -18.23
C GLY A 119 -16.15 4.80 -16.70
N PRO A 120 -17.12 4.41 -15.86
CA PRO A 120 -16.97 4.44 -14.40
C PRO A 120 -15.75 3.66 -13.90
N ALA A 121 -15.45 2.51 -14.50
CA ALA A 121 -14.28 1.69 -14.13
C ALA A 121 -12.97 2.41 -14.44
N ASP A 122 -12.82 2.96 -15.65
CA ASP A 122 -11.62 3.69 -16.07
C ASP A 122 -11.42 4.98 -15.26
N ARG A 123 -12.53 5.68 -14.97
CA ARG A 123 -12.51 6.89 -14.13
C ARG A 123 -12.03 6.60 -12.71
N SER A 124 -12.47 5.48 -12.13
CA SER A 124 -12.05 5.04 -10.81
C SER A 124 -10.54 4.80 -10.73
N LEU A 125 -9.90 4.30 -11.80
CA LEU A 125 -8.47 4.09 -11.85
C LEU A 125 -7.69 5.40 -11.72
N PHE A 126 -8.13 6.48 -12.35
CA PHE A 126 -7.46 7.80 -12.21
C PHE A 126 -7.67 8.43 -10.83
N THR A 127 -8.78 8.14 -10.16
CA THR A 127 -9.05 8.59 -8.79
C THR A 127 -8.28 7.77 -7.76
N MET A 128 -8.09 6.47 -8.01
CA MET A 128 -7.33 5.57 -7.14
C MET A 128 -5.82 5.76 -7.24
N PHE A 129 -5.29 6.15 -8.41
CA PHE A 129 -3.85 6.26 -8.69
C PHE A 129 -3.44 7.65 -9.19
N PRO A 130 -3.60 8.72 -8.41
CA PRO A 130 -3.32 10.09 -8.86
C PRO A 130 -1.83 10.34 -9.17
N HIS A 131 -0.92 9.44 -8.77
CA HIS A 131 0.53 9.65 -8.84
C HIS A 131 1.32 8.58 -9.62
N GLY A 132 0.68 7.74 -10.44
CA GLY A 132 1.45 7.17 -11.54
C GLY A 132 1.68 5.67 -11.63
N ASP A 133 1.21 4.81 -10.73
CA ASP A 133 1.46 3.36 -10.80
C ASP A 133 0.41 2.56 -11.63
N LEU A 134 -0.12 3.16 -12.69
CA LEU A 134 -0.98 2.46 -13.66
C LEU A 134 -0.19 1.50 -14.58
N LEU A 135 1.15 1.47 -14.50
CA LEU A 135 2.01 0.57 -15.29
C LEU A 135 1.98 -0.89 -14.85
N ALA A 136 1.41 -1.19 -13.69
CA ALA A 136 1.26 -2.56 -13.18
C ALA A 136 0.02 -3.30 -13.72
N LEU A 137 -0.77 -2.70 -14.62
CA LEU A 137 -1.90 -3.38 -15.24
C LEU A 137 -1.43 -4.21 -16.44
N PRO A 138 -1.76 -5.51 -16.54
CA PRO A 138 -1.38 -6.33 -17.69
C PRO A 138 -1.98 -5.80 -18.99
N ALA A 139 -1.20 -5.82 -20.07
CA ALA A 139 -1.59 -5.32 -21.37
C ALA A 139 -2.72 -6.17 -21.99
N PRO A 140 -3.80 -5.58 -22.54
CA PRO A 140 -4.76 -6.33 -23.32
C PRO A 140 -4.12 -6.80 -24.64
N ALA A 141 -4.34 -8.06 -25.00
CA ALA A 141 -3.88 -8.63 -26.26
C ALA A 141 -4.50 -7.90 -27.47
N VAL A 142 -3.66 -7.44 -28.39
CA VAL A 142 -4.09 -6.74 -29.61
C VAL A 142 -4.55 -7.78 -30.62
N THR A 143 -5.86 -7.91 -30.85
CA THR A 143 -6.41 -8.58 -32.02
C THR A 143 -6.60 -7.58 -33.17
N ALA A 144 -6.10 -7.98 -34.35
CA ALA A 144 -6.14 -7.20 -35.57
C ALA A 144 -7.59 -6.93 -36.04
N ALA A 145 -7.88 -5.68 -36.34
CA ALA A 145 -9.17 -5.25 -36.85
C ALA A 145 -9.32 -5.60 -38.35
N SER A 146 -10.45 -6.17 -38.72
CA SER A 146 -11.04 -6.11 -40.06
C SER A 146 -12.32 -5.29 -40.03
N PRO A 147 -12.72 -4.65 -41.15
CA PRO A 147 -13.52 -3.42 -41.11
C PRO A 147 -15.04 -3.63 -41.18
N LEU A 148 -15.74 -2.66 -40.56
CA LEU A 148 -17.10 -2.21 -40.79
C LEU A 148 -18.27 -3.22 -40.65
N HIS A 149 -19.05 -3.09 -39.60
CA HIS A 149 -20.47 -2.75 -39.69
C HIS A 149 -20.98 -2.22 -38.34
N SER A 150 -21.81 -1.20 -38.44
CA SER A 150 -22.51 -0.55 -37.33
C SER A 150 -23.42 -1.53 -36.59
N MET A 151 -23.42 -1.47 -35.26
CA MET A 151 -24.60 -1.40 -34.39
C MET A 151 -24.31 -1.85 -32.96
N ARG A 152 -24.69 -0.96 -32.01
CA ARG A 152 -25.14 -1.21 -30.62
C ARG A 152 -24.20 -1.88 -29.63
N SER A 153 -23.92 -1.06 -28.61
CA SER A 153 -23.77 -1.40 -27.20
C SER A 153 -23.78 -2.90 -26.87
N ASP A 154 -22.58 -3.50 -26.62
CA ASP A 154 -22.47 -4.72 -25.86
C ASP A 154 -21.16 -4.77 -25.08
N SER A 155 -21.27 -5.32 -23.89
CA SER A 155 -20.33 -5.45 -22.82
C SER A 155 -18.98 -6.04 -23.23
N ILE A 156 -17.90 -5.45 -22.74
CA ILE A 156 -16.51 -5.87 -22.97
C ILE A 156 -16.23 -7.14 -22.16
N HIS A 157 -15.94 -8.24 -22.85
CA HIS A 157 -15.34 -9.45 -22.28
C HIS A 157 -13.82 -9.36 -22.32
N PHE A 158 -13.19 -9.58 -21.17
CA PHE A 158 -11.76 -9.88 -21.08
C PHE A 158 -11.55 -11.37 -21.36
N ASP A 159 -10.74 -11.68 -22.36
CA ASP A 159 -10.33 -13.05 -22.65
C ASP A 159 -8.88 -13.25 -22.17
N LEU A 160 -8.72 -13.98 -21.07
CA LEU A 160 -7.43 -14.53 -20.64
C LEU A 160 -7.31 -15.90 -21.27
N GLY A 161 -6.44 -16.01 -22.28
CA GLY A 161 -6.15 -17.27 -22.96
C GLY A 161 -5.55 -18.32 -22.04
N SER A 162 -6.37 -19.28 -21.66
CA SER A 162 -5.98 -20.64 -21.36
C SER A 162 -7.15 -21.56 -21.67
N ALA A 163 -6.85 -22.68 -22.28
CA ALA A 163 -7.80 -23.64 -22.83
C ALA A 163 -8.82 -24.12 -21.79
N HIS A 164 -9.98 -23.50 -21.76
CA HIS A 164 -11.18 -24.06 -21.14
C HIS A 164 -12.33 -23.92 -22.12
N GLN A 165 -13.02 -25.05 -22.30
CA GLN A 165 -14.17 -25.24 -23.15
C GLN A 165 -15.16 -24.07 -23.02
N ASP A 166 -15.57 -23.52 -24.17
CA ASP A 166 -16.60 -22.51 -24.34
C ASP A 166 -17.89 -22.84 -23.58
N VAL A 167 -18.04 -22.32 -22.37
CA VAL A 167 -19.35 -22.20 -21.74
C VAL A 167 -19.83 -20.80 -22.06
N ALA A 168 -20.66 -20.67 -23.08
CA ALA A 168 -21.28 -19.42 -23.48
C ALA A 168 -21.94 -18.71 -22.27
N PRO A 169 -21.82 -17.37 -22.17
CA PRO A 169 -22.44 -16.61 -21.07
C PRO A 169 -23.93 -16.89 -21.03
N VAL A 170 -24.49 -17.06 -19.83
CA VAL A 170 -25.92 -17.20 -19.63
C VAL A 170 -26.58 -15.88 -20.05
N PRO A 171 -27.36 -15.82 -21.15
CA PRO A 171 -28.00 -14.58 -21.53
C PRO A 171 -29.07 -14.22 -20.50
N VAL A 172 -28.82 -13.17 -19.70
CA VAL A 172 -29.84 -12.56 -18.86
C VAL A 172 -30.76 -11.78 -19.78
N ARG A 173 -31.82 -12.42 -20.26
CA ARG A 173 -32.91 -11.73 -20.98
C ARG A 173 -33.69 -10.91 -19.94
N GLY A 174 -33.41 -9.62 -19.84
CA GLY A 174 -34.24 -8.67 -19.15
C GLY A 174 -35.57 -8.47 -19.93
N GLY A 175 -36.56 -9.26 -19.59
CA GLY A 175 -37.91 -9.14 -20.14
C GLY A 175 -38.84 -10.16 -19.49
N ARG A 176 -40.09 -9.77 -19.24
CA ARG A 176 -41.09 -10.68 -18.72
C ARG A 176 -41.32 -11.77 -19.78
N ARG A 177 -40.83 -12.99 -19.52
CA ARG A 177 -40.99 -14.14 -20.42
C ARG A 177 -42.45 -14.54 -20.45
N VAL A 178 -43.07 -14.59 -21.64
CA VAL A 178 -44.40 -15.14 -21.84
C VAL A 178 -44.24 -16.66 -21.96
N VAL A 179 -44.79 -17.39 -21.03
CA VAL A 179 -44.80 -18.86 -21.02
C VAL A 179 -45.94 -19.34 -21.90
N ARG A 180 -45.68 -20.23 -22.87
CA ARG A 180 -46.72 -20.86 -23.67
C ARG A 180 -47.43 -21.90 -22.83
N CYS A 181 -48.75 -21.80 -22.79
CA CYS A 181 -49.64 -22.71 -22.05
C CYS A 181 -50.55 -23.48 -23.02
N ASP A 182 -51.01 -24.63 -22.54
CA ASP A 182 -52.03 -25.43 -23.21
C ASP A 182 -53.45 -24.85 -23.02
N ALA A 183 -54.47 -25.52 -23.55
CA ALA A 183 -55.86 -25.11 -23.44
C ALA A 183 -56.40 -25.05 -21.99
N GLN A 184 -55.74 -25.68 -21.07
CA GLN A 184 -56.05 -25.69 -19.61
C GLN A 184 -55.24 -24.62 -18.84
N GLY A 185 -54.42 -23.81 -19.53
CA GLY A 185 -53.57 -22.79 -18.90
C GLY A 185 -52.32 -23.33 -18.23
N LEU A 186 -51.93 -24.61 -18.47
CA LEU A 186 -50.71 -25.22 -17.95
C LEU A 186 -49.53 -25.01 -18.90
N PRO A 187 -48.30 -24.82 -18.41
CA PRO A 187 -47.11 -24.69 -19.25
C PRO A 187 -46.94 -25.92 -20.14
N ILE A 188 -46.74 -25.74 -21.43
CA ILE A 188 -46.49 -26.87 -22.35
C ILE A 188 -45.14 -27.55 -22.00
N ARG A 189 -45.07 -28.85 -22.26
CA ARG A 189 -43.89 -29.68 -21.90
C ARG A 189 -42.55 -29.08 -22.37
N GLU A 190 -42.52 -28.46 -23.54
CA GLU A 190 -41.32 -27.83 -24.09
C GLU A 190 -40.84 -26.65 -23.24
N GLU A 191 -41.75 -25.81 -22.70
CA GLU A 191 -41.41 -24.71 -21.83
C GLU A 191 -40.82 -25.19 -20.50
N VAL A 192 -41.37 -26.29 -19.95
CA VAL A 192 -40.85 -26.92 -18.70
C VAL A 192 -39.46 -27.49 -18.91
N VAL A 193 -39.21 -28.18 -20.02
CA VAL A 193 -37.87 -28.75 -20.36
C VAL A 193 -36.86 -27.62 -20.57
N MET A 194 -37.24 -26.57 -21.34
CA MET A 194 -36.34 -25.43 -21.56
C MET A 194 -35.99 -24.70 -20.24
N ALA A 195 -36.90 -24.55 -19.32
CA ALA A 195 -36.65 -23.94 -18.03
C ALA A 195 -35.69 -24.81 -17.18
N ALA A 196 -35.82 -26.15 -17.23
CA ALA A 196 -34.92 -27.06 -16.59
C ALA A 196 -33.48 -27.00 -17.19
N ASP A 197 -33.38 -26.92 -18.51
CA ASP A 197 -32.11 -26.78 -19.23
C ASP A 197 -31.42 -25.46 -18.91
N GLU A 198 -32.15 -24.37 -18.79
CA GLU A 198 -31.64 -23.06 -18.37
C GLU A 198 -31.11 -23.12 -16.93
N SER A 199 -31.83 -23.77 -16.03
CA SER A 199 -31.36 -24.00 -14.65
C SER A 199 -30.09 -24.85 -14.61
N ALA A 200 -30.01 -25.90 -15.44
CA ALA A 200 -28.83 -26.74 -15.54
C ALA A 200 -27.63 -25.99 -16.14
N ARG A 201 -27.84 -25.08 -17.11
CA ARG A 201 -26.81 -24.19 -17.65
C ARG A 201 -26.31 -23.21 -16.59
N PHE A 202 -27.21 -22.59 -15.85
CA PHE A 202 -26.83 -21.71 -14.73
C PHE A 202 -26.01 -22.46 -13.69
N ARG A 203 -26.39 -23.70 -13.30
CA ARG A 203 -25.60 -24.51 -12.37
C ARG A 203 -24.18 -24.76 -12.89
N ARG A 204 -24.01 -25.15 -14.16
CA ARG A 204 -22.68 -25.35 -14.73
C ARG A 204 -21.87 -24.05 -14.78
N TRP A 205 -22.52 -22.96 -15.15
CA TRP A 205 -21.90 -21.65 -15.16
C TRP A 205 -21.47 -21.19 -13.75
N SER A 206 -22.33 -21.34 -12.75
CA SER A 206 -22.02 -20.93 -11.37
C SER A 206 -20.94 -21.81 -10.68
N ALA A 207 -20.68 -23.01 -11.22
CA ALA A 207 -19.63 -23.89 -10.73
C ALA A 207 -18.23 -23.58 -11.27
N THR A 208 -18.11 -22.66 -12.24
CA THR A 208 -16.81 -22.28 -12.80
C THR A 208 -16.01 -21.45 -11.77
N THR A 209 -14.76 -21.81 -11.54
CA THR A 209 -13.83 -21.10 -10.64
C THR A 209 -12.43 -21.08 -11.25
N ASN A 210 -11.66 -20.02 -10.97
CA ASN A 210 -10.24 -19.91 -11.31
C ASN A 210 -9.33 -20.21 -10.11
N VAL A 211 -9.89 -20.63 -8.99
CA VAL A 211 -9.18 -21.01 -7.77
C VAL A 211 -9.89 -22.19 -7.13
N ASP A 212 -9.14 -23.11 -6.58
CA ASP A 212 -9.61 -24.25 -5.79
C ASP A 212 -9.18 -24.12 -4.31
N ASP A 213 -9.63 -25.07 -3.49
CA ASP A 213 -9.33 -25.06 -2.05
C ASP A 213 -7.82 -25.26 -1.81
N ASP A 214 -7.11 -26.04 -2.61
CA ASP A 214 -5.68 -26.33 -2.44
C ASP A 214 -4.83 -25.07 -2.69
N VAL A 215 -5.18 -24.29 -3.72
CA VAL A 215 -4.51 -23.00 -4.01
C VAL A 215 -4.74 -22.00 -2.87
N LEU A 216 -5.97 -21.94 -2.34
CA LEU A 216 -6.28 -21.05 -1.21
C LEU A 216 -5.53 -21.45 0.06
N GLU A 217 -5.45 -22.74 0.37
CA GLU A 217 -4.68 -23.26 1.50
C GLU A 217 -3.19 -22.91 1.37
N GLN A 218 -2.60 -23.14 0.18
CA GLN A 218 -1.20 -22.76 -0.07
C GLN A 218 -0.97 -21.26 0.11
N MET A 219 -1.83 -20.41 -0.43
CA MET A 219 -1.71 -18.97 -0.28
C MET A 219 -1.84 -18.50 1.16
N ALA A 220 -2.74 -19.09 1.93
CA ALA A 220 -2.85 -18.82 3.35
C ALA A 220 -1.59 -19.25 4.12
N ALA A 221 -1.01 -20.40 3.78
CA ALA A 221 0.25 -20.87 4.34
C ALA A 221 1.42 -19.95 3.98
N ASP A 222 1.50 -19.45 2.74
CA ASP A 222 2.53 -18.50 2.30
C ASP A 222 2.45 -17.17 3.07
N VAL A 223 1.24 -16.66 3.31
CA VAL A 223 1.04 -15.46 4.13
C VAL A 223 1.40 -15.70 5.58
N ALA A 224 1.09 -16.87 6.13
CA ALA A 224 1.47 -17.26 7.48
C ALA A 224 3.01 -17.34 7.63
N ASP A 225 3.72 -17.91 6.64
CA ASP A 225 5.20 -17.92 6.61
C ASP A 225 5.75 -16.49 6.54
N ILE A 226 5.22 -15.64 5.68
CA ILE A 226 5.65 -14.24 5.58
C ILE A 226 5.42 -13.50 6.91
N ALA A 227 4.27 -13.69 7.55
CA ALA A 227 3.96 -13.07 8.84
C ALA A 227 4.89 -13.54 9.97
N ALA A 228 5.26 -14.82 9.98
CA ALA A 228 6.24 -15.38 10.91
C ALA A 228 7.65 -14.83 10.64
N ARG A 229 8.06 -14.80 9.37
CA ARG A 229 9.36 -14.26 8.96
C ARG A 229 9.51 -12.78 9.17
N TYR A 230 8.40 -12.04 9.23
CA TYR A 230 8.41 -10.61 9.55
C TYR A 230 9.09 -10.31 10.90
N LEU A 231 9.05 -11.27 11.82
CA LEU A 231 9.71 -11.15 13.13
C LEU A 231 11.22 -11.45 13.07
N ILE A 232 11.74 -12.00 11.95
CA ILE A 232 13.12 -12.49 11.82
C ILE A 232 13.85 -11.71 10.72
N ASP A 233 13.24 -11.62 9.54
CA ASP A 233 13.86 -11.07 8.34
C ASP A 233 13.76 -9.52 8.32
N PRO A 234 14.69 -8.84 7.64
CA PRO A 234 14.59 -7.40 7.40
C PRO A 234 13.34 -7.04 6.58
N PRO A 235 12.75 -5.83 6.76
CA PRO A 235 11.53 -5.43 6.04
C PRO A 235 11.67 -5.36 4.51
N ALA A 236 12.83 -4.99 3.97
CA ALA A 236 13.00 -4.76 2.54
C ALA A 236 12.87 -6.03 1.67
N PRO A 237 13.52 -7.18 1.98
CA PRO A 237 13.28 -8.43 1.28
C PRO A 237 11.84 -8.93 1.40
N LEU A 238 11.23 -8.79 2.59
CA LEU A 238 9.83 -9.16 2.81
C LEU A 238 8.87 -8.33 1.96
N PHE A 239 9.17 -7.04 1.79
CA PHE A 239 8.36 -6.14 0.96
C PHE A 239 8.26 -6.66 -0.49
N SER A 240 9.35 -7.13 -1.08
CA SER A 240 9.33 -7.69 -2.45
C SER A 240 8.49 -8.97 -2.55
N ARG A 241 8.58 -9.86 -1.54
CA ARG A 241 7.72 -11.08 -1.48
C ARG A 241 6.25 -10.72 -1.36
N LEU A 242 5.93 -9.74 -0.50
CA LEU A 242 4.55 -9.25 -0.30
C LEU A 242 3.98 -8.61 -1.57
N LEU A 243 4.80 -7.90 -2.37
CA LEU A 243 4.34 -7.35 -3.65
C LEU A 243 3.94 -8.46 -4.63
N GLY A 244 4.77 -9.50 -4.80
CA GLY A 244 4.43 -10.64 -5.64
C GLY A 244 3.14 -11.33 -5.19
N ALA A 245 3.04 -11.67 -3.91
CA ALA A 245 1.84 -12.30 -3.35
C ALA A 245 0.57 -11.43 -3.51
N ARG A 246 0.70 -10.09 -3.38
CA ARG A 246 -0.41 -9.15 -3.64
C ARG A 246 -0.89 -9.21 -5.09
N ASP A 247 0.05 -9.19 -6.04
CA ASP A 247 -0.26 -9.15 -7.46
C ASP A 247 -0.93 -10.46 -7.90
N ASP A 248 -0.45 -11.61 -7.42
CA ASP A 248 -1.08 -12.92 -7.64
C ASP A 248 -2.52 -12.94 -7.07
N MET A 249 -2.70 -12.43 -5.86
CA MET A 249 -4.00 -12.36 -5.19
C MET A 249 -5.00 -11.49 -5.95
N PHE A 250 -4.54 -10.30 -6.39
CA PHE A 250 -5.39 -9.39 -7.15
C PHE A 250 -5.76 -9.97 -8.52
N ALA A 251 -4.85 -10.70 -9.18
CA ALA A 251 -5.14 -11.41 -10.42
C ALA A 251 -6.21 -12.50 -10.22
N LEU A 252 -6.14 -13.24 -9.12
CA LEU A 252 -7.18 -14.24 -8.79
C LEU A 252 -8.54 -13.58 -8.50
N ILE A 253 -8.57 -12.51 -7.70
CA ILE A 253 -9.82 -11.79 -7.37
C ILE A 253 -10.47 -11.19 -8.64
N ALA A 254 -9.66 -10.75 -9.61
CA ALA A 254 -10.17 -10.23 -10.88
C ALA A 254 -10.81 -11.32 -11.76
N GLY A 255 -10.58 -12.60 -11.48
CA GLY A 255 -11.16 -13.73 -12.16
C GLY A 255 -12.56 -14.06 -11.66
N ARG A 256 -12.95 -15.31 -11.83
CA ARG A 256 -14.28 -15.81 -11.47
C ARG A 256 -14.18 -16.91 -10.43
N GLN A 257 -14.78 -16.69 -9.27
CA GLN A 257 -14.75 -17.61 -8.14
C GLN A 257 -16.15 -17.94 -7.63
N GLN A 258 -16.22 -19.04 -6.88
CA GLN A 258 -17.36 -19.28 -6.00
C GLN A 258 -17.38 -18.23 -4.87
N PRO A 259 -18.56 -17.84 -4.36
CA PRO A 259 -18.68 -16.83 -3.30
C PRO A 259 -17.81 -17.11 -2.05
N LYS A 260 -17.70 -18.39 -1.65
CA LYS A 260 -16.83 -18.80 -0.54
C LYS A 260 -15.36 -18.46 -0.85
N HIS A 261 -14.87 -18.86 -1.99
CA HIS A 261 -13.49 -18.58 -2.41
C HIS A 261 -13.22 -17.09 -2.56
N THR A 262 -14.20 -16.32 -3.02
CA THR A 262 -14.08 -14.86 -3.08
C THR A 262 -13.82 -14.25 -1.69
N MET A 263 -14.56 -14.70 -0.66
CA MET A 263 -14.33 -14.23 0.72
C MET A 263 -12.95 -14.61 1.24
N ASP A 264 -12.52 -15.85 0.99
CA ASP A 264 -11.19 -16.34 1.39
C ASP A 264 -10.07 -15.57 0.69
N LEU A 265 -10.21 -15.30 -0.62
CA LEU A 265 -9.27 -14.45 -1.37
C LEU A 265 -9.18 -13.04 -0.81
N TYR A 266 -10.31 -12.42 -0.46
CA TYR A 266 -10.31 -11.10 0.18
C TYR A 266 -9.67 -11.13 1.58
N LYS A 267 -9.85 -12.20 2.36
CA LYS A 267 -9.15 -12.38 3.64
C LYS A 267 -7.64 -12.36 3.43
N VAL A 268 -7.13 -13.21 2.54
CA VAL A 268 -5.70 -13.35 2.25
C VAL A 268 -5.13 -12.04 1.65
N ALA A 269 -5.82 -11.44 0.68
CA ALA A 269 -5.43 -10.14 0.11
C ALA A 269 -5.35 -9.03 1.18
N GLY A 270 -6.31 -9.03 2.11
CA GLY A 270 -6.32 -8.11 3.24
C GLY A 270 -5.13 -8.30 4.17
N GLN A 271 -4.75 -9.55 4.49
CA GLN A 271 -3.57 -9.87 5.29
C GLN A 271 -2.28 -9.40 4.59
N ILE A 272 -2.13 -9.68 3.30
CA ILE A 272 -0.97 -9.22 2.51
C ILE A 272 -0.87 -7.69 2.51
N CYS A 273 -1.97 -6.99 2.22
CA CYS A 273 -2.00 -5.53 2.23
C CYS A 273 -1.74 -4.94 3.62
N ALA A 274 -2.17 -5.60 4.70
CA ALA A 274 -1.91 -5.18 6.08
C ALA A 274 -0.42 -5.34 6.44
N LEU A 275 0.21 -6.44 6.01
CA LEU A 275 1.65 -6.65 6.15
C LEU A 275 2.45 -5.66 5.31
N LEU A 276 2.02 -5.35 4.07
CA LEU A 276 2.60 -4.28 3.26
C LEU A 276 2.49 -2.92 3.95
N ALA A 277 1.35 -2.61 4.56
CA ALA A 277 1.18 -1.36 5.31
C ALA A 277 2.17 -1.27 6.48
N HIS A 278 2.34 -2.36 7.22
CA HIS A 278 3.28 -2.41 8.33
C HIS A 278 4.74 -2.27 7.86
N ALA A 279 5.16 -3.06 6.87
CA ALA A 279 6.51 -3.00 6.32
C ALA A 279 6.84 -1.62 5.74
N THR A 280 5.89 -1.02 5.03
CA THR A 280 6.03 0.32 4.46
C THR A 280 6.16 1.39 5.56
N ALA A 281 5.46 1.23 6.69
CA ALA A 281 5.60 2.09 7.85
C ALA A 281 6.99 1.95 8.50
N ASP A 282 7.49 0.73 8.65
CA ASP A 282 8.83 0.46 9.19
C ASP A 282 9.96 0.99 8.29
N LEU A 283 9.71 1.05 6.97
CA LEU A 283 10.60 1.68 5.98
C LEU A 283 10.48 3.22 5.96
N GLY A 284 9.57 3.82 6.74
CA GLY A 284 9.43 5.28 6.87
C GLY A 284 8.50 5.94 5.83
N HIS A 285 7.74 5.16 5.07
CA HIS A 285 6.84 5.68 4.04
C HIS A 285 5.38 5.75 4.54
N GLY A 286 5.11 6.60 5.56
CA GLY A 286 3.82 6.67 6.26
C GLY A 286 2.60 6.89 5.33
N HIS A 287 2.71 7.71 4.27
CA HIS A 287 1.62 7.93 3.33
C HIS A 287 1.28 6.65 2.53
N ALA A 288 2.29 5.94 2.03
CA ALA A 288 2.09 4.68 1.31
C ALA A 288 1.54 3.60 2.26
N ALA A 289 2.04 3.54 3.52
CA ALA A 289 1.51 2.66 4.55
C ALA A 289 0.01 2.86 4.78
N GLN A 290 -0.45 4.12 4.87
CA GLN A 290 -1.87 4.44 4.98
C GLN A 290 -2.69 4.01 3.75
N THR A 291 -2.10 4.03 2.56
CA THR A 291 -2.75 3.57 1.33
C THR A 291 -2.95 2.06 1.36
N HIS A 292 -1.89 1.29 1.68
CA HIS A 292 -2.00 -0.17 1.85
C HIS A 292 -2.98 -0.54 2.96
N ALA A 293 -2.98 0.19 4.09
CA ALA A 293 -3.91 -0.03 5.19
C ALA A 293 -5.39 0.19 4.79
N ARG A 294 -5.69 1.20 3.97
CA ARG A 294 -7.06 1.40 3.43
C ARG A 294 -7.50 0.25 2.53
N THR A 295 -6.62 -0.22 1.65
CA THR A 295 -6.89 -1.39 0.81
C THR A 295 -7.11 -2.64 1.66
N ALA A 296 -6.25 -2.87 2.66
CA ALA A 296 -6.39 -3.98 3.59
C ALA A 296 -7.74 -3.95 4.33
N LEU A 297 -8.15 -2.76 4.81
CA LEU A 297 -9.43 -2.58 5.51
C LEU A 297 -10.60 -2.93 4.61
N HIS A 298 -10.59 -2.43 3.37
CA HIS A 298 -11.61 -2.78 2.37
C HIS A 298 -11.68 -4.31 2.16
N CYS A 299 -10.55 -4.97 1.99
CA CYS A 299 -10.50 -6.43 1.84
C CYS A 299 -11.03 -7.16 3.09
N ALA A 300 -10.66 -6.70 4.30
CA ALA A 300 -11.16 -7.27 5.55
C ALA A 300 -12.69 -7.12 5.69
N GLU A 301 -13.25 -6.01 5.23
CA GLU A 301 -14.70 -5.77 5.20
C GLU A 301 -15.39 -6.69 4.19
N GLN A 302 -14.85 -6.88 2.99
CA GLN A 302 -15.38 -7.81 2.00
C GLN A 302 -15.33 -9.27 2.48
N ALA A 303 -14.29 -9.64 3.22
CA ALA A 303 -14.14 -10.96 3.82
C ALA A 303 -15.00 -11.16 5.08
N GLY A 304 -15.55 -10.09 5.66
CA GLY A 304 -16.21 -10.16 6.98
C GLY A 304 -15.26 -10.56 8.12
N TYR A 305 -13.94 -10.32 7.97
CA TYR A 305 -12.91 -10.80 8.89
C TYR A 305 -12.47 -9.73 9.88
N THR A 306 -13.18 -9.67 11.01
CA THR A 306 -13.02 -8.67 12.08
C THR A 306 -11.60 -8.62 12.70
N PRO A 307 -10.90 -9.74 13.01
CA PRO A 307 -9.58 -9.67 13.63
C PRO A 307 -8.56 -8.88 12.80
N LEU A 308 -8.63 -8.97 11.49
CA LEU A 308 -7.75 -8.22 10.60
C LEU A 308 -8.03 -6.70 10.66
N ARG A 309 -9.28 -6.29 10.85
CA ARG A 309 -9.65 -4.88 11.02
C ARG A 309 -8.95 -4.27 12.23
N VAL A 310 -8.87 -4.99 13.35
CA VAL A 310 -8.16 -4.58 14.57
C VAL A 310 -6.68 -4.35 14.27
N TYR A 311 -6.03 -5.31 13.61
CA TYR A 311 -4.63 -5.20 13.23
C TYR A 311 -4.38 -3.98 12.33
N ILE A 312 -5.20 -3.79 11.31
CA ILE A 312 -5.07 -2.66 10.38
C ILE A 312 -5.23 -1.31 11.09
N ARG A 313 -6.22 -1.18 11.97
CA ARG A 313 -6.43 0.05 12.76
C ARG A 313 -5.27 0.33 13.68
N TRP A 314 -4.68 -0.70 14.27
CA TRP A 314 -3.45 -0.56 15.03
C TRP A 314 -2.28 -0.07 14.15
N VAL A 315 -2.08 -0.62 12.94
CA VAL A 315 -1.05 -0.14 12.01
C VAL A 315 -1.27 1.34 11.66
N GLN A 316 -2.50 1.73 11.32
CA GLN A 316 -2.84 3.12 11.04
C GLN A 316 -2.57 4.04 12.24
N SER A 317 -2.94 3.62 13.44
CA SER A 317 -2.67 4.32 14.68
C SER A 317 -1.16 4.46 14.95
N ASN A 318 -0.39 3.41 14.68
CA ASN A 318 1.05 3.42 14.85
C ASN A 318 1.73 4.43 13.89
N VAL A 319 1.31 4.48 12.63
CA VAL A 319 1.77 5.52 11.68
C VAL A 319 1.43 6.93 12.19
N ALA A 320 0.19 7.15 12.61
CA ALA A 320 -0.23 8.45 13.15
C ALA A 320 0.57 8.84 14.42
N TYR A 321 0.87 7.87 15.29
CA TYR A 321 1.68 8.07 16.49
C TYR A 321 3.10 8.54 16.16
N TRP A 322 3.77 7.90 15.22
CA TRP A 322 5.13 8.27 14.80
C TRP A 322 5.18 9.62 14.06
N ASP A 323 4.09 10.01 13.41
CA ASP A 323 3.91 11.33 12.79
C ASP A 323 3.55 12.43 13.82
N GLY A 324 3.40 12.10 15.11
CA GLY A 324 3.00 13.02 16.17
C GLY A 324 1.50 13.39 16.17
N ARG A 325 0.69 12.72 15.34
CA ARG A 325 -0.77 12.95 15.24
C ARG A 325 -1.52 12.15 16.30
N PHE A 326 -1.21 12.41 17.59
CA PHE A 326 -1.67 11.61 18.73
C PHE A 326 -3.20 11.58 18.89
N HIS A 327 -3.91 12.63 18.48
CA HIS A 327 -5.36 12.65 18.54
C HIS A 327 -5.98 11.66 17.55
N GLU A 328 -5.50 11.67 16.30
CA GLU A 328 -5.93 10.73 15.27
C GLU A 328 -5.56 9.28 15.66
N ALA A 329 -4.35 9.08 16.20
CA ALA A 329 -3.93 7.77 16.70
C ALA A 329 -4.88 7.22 17.77
N ALA A 330 -5.34 8.05 18.72
CA ALA A 330 -6.31 7.67 19.73
C ALA A 330 -7.67 7.29 19.13
N GLN A 331 -8.20 8.10 18.22
CA GLN A 331 -9.48 7.81 17.55
C GLN A 331 -9.48 6.47 16.81
N LEU A 332 -8.36 6.13 16.16
CA LEU A 332 -8.20 4.86 15.45
C LEU A 332 -8.22 3.65 16.40
N VAL A 333 -7.59 3.77 17.57
CA VAL A 333 -7.63 2.74 18.61
C VAL A 333 -9.03 2.62 19.21
N GLU A 334 -9.65 3.74 19.59
CA GLU A 334 -10.99 3.77 20.18
C GLU A 334 -12.04 3.13 19.25
N ALA A 335 -11.95 3.42 17.95
CA ALA A 335 -12.84 2.84 16.94
C ALA A 335 -12.66 1.32 16.76
N ALA A 336 -11.49 0.77 17.11
CA ALA A 336 -11.19 -0.66 16.97
C ALA A 336 -11.45 -1.49 18.23
N LEU A 337 -11.53 -0.85 19.41
CA LEU A 337 -11.73 -1.57 20.69
C LEU A 337 -12.96 -2.49 20.71
N PRO A 338 -14.13 -2.11 20.17
CA PRO A 338 -15.29 -3.02 20.13
C PRO A 338 -15.06 -4.31 19.34
N ASP A 339 -14.15 -4.30 18.38
CA ASP A 339 -13.81 -5.42 17.52
C ASP A 339 -12.72 -6.34 18.14
N ALA A 340 -12.12 -5.96 19.26
CA ALA A 340 -11.01 -6.69 19.91
C ALA A 340 -11.52 -7.80 20.84
N THR A 341 -12.11 -8.84 20.26
CA THR A 341 -12.89 -9.85 20.99
C THR A 341 -12.16 -11.19 21.24
N GLY A 342 -10.90 -11.34 20.88
CA GLY A 342 -10.15 -12.58 21.09
C GLY A 342 -8.64 -12.45 20.89
N GLY A 343 -7.92 -13.51 21.19
CA GLY A 343 -6.47 -13.60 21.05
C GLY A 343 -5.73 -12.51 21.81
N THR A 344 -4.80 -11.83 21.13
CA THR A 344 -4.02 -10.71 21.67
C THR A 344 -4.51 -9.34 21.16
N ALA A 345 -5.68 -9.27 20.53
CA ALA A 345 -6.22 -8.05 19.92
C ALA A 345 -6.44 -6.92 20.96
N LEU A 346 -7.04 -7.25 22.10
CA LEU A 346 -7.24 -6.28 23.18
C LEU A 346 -5.91 -5.79 23.74
N LEU A 347 -4.98 -6.70 24.06
CA LEU A 347 -3.64 -6.36 24.56
C LEU A 347 -2.92 -5.40 23.61
N ARG A 348 -2.99 -5.64 22.30
CA ARG A 348 -2.43 -4.77 21.25
C ARG A 348 -2.97 -3.36 21.33
N LEU A 349 -4.29 -3.21 21.37
CA LEU A 349 -4.94 -1.89 21.33
C LEU A 349 -4.73 -1.10 22.62
N VAL A 350 -4.88 -1.72 23.79
CA VAL A 350 -4.72 -1.01 25.07
C VAL A 350 -3.26 -0.66 25.34
N SER A 351 -2.30 -1.47 24.90
CA SER A 351 -0.88 -1.13 24.95
C SER A 351 -0.57 0.09 24.06
N GLN A 352 -1.15 0.16 22.87
CA GLN A 352 -1.04 1.33 21.99
C GLN A 352 -1.72 2.55 22.60
N GLN A 353 -2.87 2.38 23.24
CA GLN A 353 -3.60 3.46 23.93
C GLN A 353 -2.78 4.05 25.08
N ALA A 354 -2.08 3.20 25.86
CA ALA A 354 -1.18 3.65 26.92
C ALA A 354 -0.08 4.58 26.39
N ARG A 355 0.59 4.20 25.28
CA ARG A 355 1.60 5.04 24.62
C ARG A 355 1.05 6.39 24.17
N ILE A 356 -0.10 6.36 23.50
CA ILE A 356 -0.75 7.56 22.96
C ILE A 356 -1.15 8.49 24.11
N ASN A 357 -1.76 7.97 25.17
CA ASN A 357 -2.19 8.77 26.32
C ASN A 357 -0.99 9.35 27.08
N ALA A 358 0.13 8.62 27.16
CA ALA A 358 1.37 9.14 27.71
C ALA A 358 1.93 10.31 26.88
N ALA A 359 1.93 10.19 25.55
CA ALA A 359 2.33 11.29 24.65
C ALA A 359 1.42 12.51 24.78
N ARG A 360 0.12 12.30 25.09
CA ARG A 360 -0.88 13.34 25.36
C ARG A 360 -0.85 13.88 26.79
N ARG A 361 0.08 13.40 27.64
CA ARG A 361 0.20 13.80 29.05
C ARG A 361 -1.05 13.52 29.89
N ARG A 362 -1.64 12.33 29.76
CA ARG A 362 -2.84 11.88 30.46
C ARG A 362 -2.55 10.69 31.39
N PRO A 363 -1.97 10.92 32.58
CA PRO A 363 -1.47 9.84 33.44
C PRO A 363 -2.56 8.87 33.92
N ASP A 364 -3.76 9.35 34.24
CA ASP A 364 -4.85 8.49 34.70
C ASP A 364 -5.32 7.54 33.61
N GLU A 365 -5.41 7.99 32.36
CA GLU A 365 -5.78 7.19 31.20
C GLU A 365 -4.67 6.18 30.87
N VAL A 366 -3.39 6.53 31.12
CA VAL A 366 -2.27 5.58 30.98
C VAL A 366 -2.40 4.45 32.02
N LYS A 367 -2.64 4.81 33.30
CA LYS A 367 -2.82 3.84 34.37
C LYS A 367 -3.96 2.87 34.07
N GLN A 368 -5.09 3.40 33.61
CA GLN A 368 -6.24 2.58 33.22
C GLN A 368 -5.90 1.62 32.06
N ALA A 369 -5.26 2.13 31.01
CA ALA A 369 -4.91 1.32 29.84
C ALA A 369 -3.89 0.20 30.21
N LEU A 370 -2.90 0.49 31.05
CA LEU A 370 -1.95 -0.51 31.53
C LEU A 370 -2.61 -1.57 32.43
N ALA A 371 -3.52 -1.18 33.31
CA ALA A 371 -4.27 -2.14 34.13
C ALA A 371 -5.14 -3.10 33.29
N ILE A 372 -5.74 -2.58 32.21
CA ILE A 372 -6.45 -3.43 31.23
C ILE A 372 -5.46 -4.35 30.51
N ALA A 373 -4.28 -3.85 30.10
CA ALA A 373 -3.26 -4.66 29.44
C ALA A 373 -2.76 -5.82 30.30
N GLU A 374 -2.55 -5.59 31.61
CA GLU A 374 -2.14 -6.62 32.58
C GLU A 374 -3.20 -7.71 32.78
N SER A 375 -4.47 -7.35 32.68
CA SER A 375 -5.61 -8.26 32.86
C SER A 375 -6.17 -8.80 31.54
N ALA A 376 -5.66 -8.36 30.40
CA ALA A 376 -6.16 -8.77 29.08
C ALA A 376 -5.98 -10.29 28.89
N PRO A 377 -7.03 -11.00 28.52
CA PRO A 377 -6.91 -12.43 28.26
C PRO A 377 -6.01 -12.66 27.04
N ILE A 378 -5.17 -13.68 27.11
CA ILE A 378 -4.36 -14.17 25.99
C ILE A 378 -4.86 -15.59 25.71
N GLU A 379 -5.56 -15.75 24.60
CA GLU A 379 -6.11 -17.04 24.17
C GLU A 379 -5.17 -17.69 23.14
N PRO A 380 -4.41 -18.74 23.52
CA PRO A 380 -3.50 -19.41 22.61
C PRO A 380 -4.22 -20.00 21.39
N GLY A 381 -3.64 -19.84 20.21
CA GLY A 381 -4.13 -20.44 18.97
C GLY A 381 -5.30 -19.72 18.30
N VAL A 382 -5.73 -18.57 18.84
CA VAL A 382 -6.78 -17.74 18.21
C VAL A 382 -6.18 -16.74 17.22
N ASP A 383 -4.99 -16.24 17.49
CA ASP A 383 -4.32 -15.28 16.61
C ASP A 383 -3.73 -15.96 15.37
N GLU A 384 -3.74 -15.23 14.27
CA GLU A 384 -2.90 -15.54 13.11
C GLU A 384 -1.42 -15.47 13.52
N PRO A 385 -0.54 -16.27 12.88
CA PRO A 385 0.86 -16.43 13.30
C PRO A 385 1.71 -15.17 13.11
N GLY A 386 2.87 -15.16 13.75
CA GLY A 386 3.91 -14.17 13.55
C GLY A 386 3.51 -12.76 13.99
N VAL A 387 3.81 -11.76 13.18
CA VAL A 387 3.56 -10.34 13.48
C VAL A 387 2.07 -9.99 13.58
N LEU A 388 1.20 -10.84 13.07
CA LEU A 388 -0.25 -10.67 13.18
C LEU A 388 -0.74 -10.91 14.62
N ALA A 389 -0.04 -11.70 15.44
CA ALA A 389 -0.21 -11.76 16.89
C ALA A 389 0.53 -10.60 17.59
N PHE A 390 0.20 -10.34 18.86
CA PHE A 390 0.87 -9.30 19.65
C PHE A 390 1.54 -9.93 20.89
N ALA A 391 2.88 -10.05 20.80
CA ALA A 391 3.65 -10.69 21.85
C ALA A 391 3.59 -9.91 23.18
N PRO A 392 3.55 -10.59 24.34
CA PRO A 392 3.62 -9.96 25.66
C PRO A 392 4.87 -9.08 25.85
N GLY A 393 6.02 -9.46 25.27
CA GLY A 393 7.23 -8.65 25.26
C GLY A 393 7.03 -7.28 24.59
N LYS A 394 6.16 -7.22 23.56
CA LYS A 394 5.81 -5.96 22.90
C LYS A 394 4.89 -5.10 23.78
N ALA A 395 4.03 -5.70 24.60
CA ALA A 395 3.23 -4.98 25.59
C ALA A 395 4.12 -4.37 26.69
N ALA A 396 5.08 -5.12 27.21
CA ALA A 396 6.07 -4.63 28.18
C ALA A 396 6.91 -3.48 27.62
N TYR A 397 7.34 -3.60 26.38
CA TYR A 397 8.05 -2.55 25.66
C TYR A 397 7.20 -1.27 25.51
N TYR A 398 5.89 -1.38 25.19
CA TYR A 398 4.97 -0.23 25.10
C TYR A 398 4.69 0.40 26.48
N ALA A 399 4.60 -0.42 27.54
CA ALA A 399 4.47 0.06 28.92
C ALA A 399 5.68 0.88 29.35
N SER A 400 6.90 0.40 29.07
CA SER A 400 8.14 1.16 29.32
C SER A 400 8.12 2.53 28.62
N GLU A 401 7.74 2.56 27.35
CA GLU A 401 7.66 3.80 26.58
C GLU A 401 6.63 4.78 27.15
N ALA A 402 5.47 4.28 27.59
CA ALA A 402 4.43 5.09 28.21
C ALA A 402 4.91 5.70 29.55
N HIS A 403 5.48 4.91 30.44
CA HIS A 403 6.03 5.40 31.70
C HIS A 403 7.14 6.42 31.49
N ARG A 404 8.07 6.15 30.60
CA ARG A 404 9.14 7.10 30.26
C ARG A 404 8.60 8.42 29.72
N ALA A 405 7.53 8.41 28.91
CA ALA A 405 6.92 9.62 28.39
C ALA A 405 6.25 10.47 29.46
N LEU A 406 5.69 9.87 30.51
CA LEU A 406 5.13 10.58 31.65
C LEU A 406 6.21 11.29 32.47
N GLY A 407 7.37 10.66 32.68
CA GLY A 407 8.49 11.20 33.46
C GLY A 407 8.23 11.15 34.98
N GLY A 408 9.17 11.68 35.76
CA GLY A 408 9.15 11.59 37.23
C GLY A 408 9.80 10.31 37.74
N THR A 409 10.22 10.28 39.03
CA THR A 409 11.05 9.20 39.59
C THR A 409 10.32 7.85 39.55
N GLU A 410 9.09 7.81 40.03
CA GLU A 410 8.28 6.57 40.05
C GLU A 410 8.07 5.98 38.65
N HIS A 411 7.71 6.82 37.69
CA HIS A 411 7.52 6.38 36.30
C HIS A 411 8.82 5.94 35.64
N MET A 412 9.96 6.56 35.99
CA MET A 412 11.26 6.13 35.47
C MET A 412 11.72 4.78 36.03
N GLU A 413 11.40 4.48 37.28
CA GLU A 413 11.65 3.15 37.87
C GLU A 413 10.78 2.07 37.17
N ALA A 414 9.51 2.35 37.00
CA ALA A 414 8.61 1.47 36.24
C ALA A 414 9.07 1.30 34.78
N ALA A 415 9.53 2.37 34.12
CA ALA A 415 10.06 2.29 32.76
C ALA A 415 11.29 1.38 32.65
N VAL A 416 12.22 1.41 33.62
CA VAL A 416 13.35 0.49 33.67
C VAL A 416 12.87 -0.95 33.83
N ALA A 417 11.98 -1.22 34.79
CA ALA A 417 11.47 -2.55 35.04
C ALA A 417 10.75 -3.16 33.82
N TRP A 418 9.89 -2.40 33.16
CA TRP A 418 9.19 -2.84 31.97
C TRP A 418 10.12 -3.00 30.76
N ALA A 419 11.11 -2.12 30.58
CA ALA A 419 12.09 -2.28 29.50
C ALA A 419 12.98 -3.51 29.71
N ALA A 420 13.42 -3.79 30.95
CA ALA A 420 14.17 -4.99 31.27
C ALA A 420 13.34 -6.25 30.99
N SER A 421 12.08 -6.28 31.44
CA SER A 421 11.15 -7.38 31.14
C SER A 421 10.97 -7.59 29.63
N ALA A 422 10.86 -6.51 28.84
CA ALA A 422 10.76 -6.61 27.39
C ALA A 422 12.03 -7.20 26.75
N VAL A 423 13.21 -6.77 27.19
CA VAL A 423 14.50 -7.33 26.73
C VAL A 423 14.60 -8.82 27.06
N ASP A 424 14.24 -9.22 28.29
CA ASP A 424 14.27 -10.61 28.70
C ASP A 424 13.32 -11.48 27.88
N GLN A 425 12.09 -11.02 27.66
CA GLN A 425 11.09 -11.75 26.87
C GLN A 425 11.52 -11.89 25.42
N PHE A 426 11.99 -10.82 24.78
CA PHE A 426 12.43 -10.88 23.37
C PHE A 426 13.70 -11.72 23.18
N THR A 427 14.62 -11.70 24.13
CA THR A 427 15.85 -12.52 24.05
C THR A 427 15.63 -13.99 24.39
N ALA A 428 14.56 -14.33 25.11
CA ALA A 428 14.17 -15.71 25.41
C ALA A 428 13.46 -16.41 24.26
N GLU A 429 13.02 -15.68 23.23
CA GLU A 429 12.41 -16.27 22.02
C GLU A 429 13.45 -17.16 21.31
N SER A 430 12.98 -18.26 20.69
CA SER A 430 13.85 -19.18 19.94
C SER A 430 14.56 -18.51 18.75
N GLN A 431 13.91 -17.50 18.18
CA GLN A 431 14.44 -16.65 17.11
C GLN A 431 14.13 -15.18 17.47
N PRO A 432 15.02 -14.51 18.23
CA PRO A 432 14.78 -13.16 18.69
C PRO A 432 14.67 -12.16 17.54
N ASN A 433 13.63 -11.33 17.56
CA ASN A 433 13.49 -10.23 16.61
C ASN A 433 14.54 -9.15 16.90
N ALA A 434 15.52 -9.01 16.00
CA ALA A 434 16.64 -8.08 16.17
C ALA A 434 16.19 -6.62 16.34
N GLN A 435 15.12 -6.21 15.66
CA GLN A 435 14.57 -4.84 15.74
C GLN A 435 13.92 -4.58 17.11
N PHE A 436 13.14 -5.55 17.61
CA PHE A 436 12.47 -5.42 18.91
C PHE A 436 13.47 -5.43 20.05
N VAL A 437 14.46 -6.34 19.99
CA VAL A 437 15.56 -6.38 20.97
C VAL A 437 16.34 -5.06 20.96
N ALA A 438 16.72 -4.55 19.78
CA ALA A 438 17.44 -3.28 19.67
C ALA A 438 16.61 -2.11 20.23
N ALA A 439 15.35 -2.02 19.86
CA ALA A 439 14.45 -0.96 20.33
C ALA A 439 14.25 -1.01 21.86
N ALA A 440 14.01 -2.19 22.44
CA ALA A 440 13.86 -2.37 23.88
C ALA A 440 15.15 -2.03 24.65
N ARG A 441 16.31 -2.45 24.15
CA ARG A 441 17.61 -2.09 24.73
C ARG A 441 17.90 -0.59 24.68
N ILE A 442 17.54 0.10 23.59
CA ILE A 442 17.68 1.57 23.50
C ILE A 442 16.75 2.26 24.51
N ASP A 443 15.52 1.78 24.67
CA ASP A 443 14.59 2.37 25.66
C ASP A 443 15.07 2.10 27.10
N LEU A 444 15.62 0.93 27.40
CA LEU A 444 16.25 0.63 28.68
C LEU A 444 17.50 1.50 28.91
N ALA A 445 18.35 1.68 27.90
CA ALA A 445 19.49 2.59 27.97
C ALA A 445 19.06 4.04 28.25
N ARG A 446 17.97 4.51 27.65
CA ARG A 446 17.40 5.85 27.91
C ARG A 446 16.90 5.99 29.34
N ALA A 447 16.27 4.94 29.88
CA ALA A 447 15.82 4.94 31.28
C ALA A 447 17.01 4.97 32.26
N HIS A 448 18.09 4.24 31.98
CA HIS A 448 19.34 4.33 32.74
C HIS A 448 19.99 5.72 32.63
N LEU A 449 19.99 6.33 31.44
CA LEU A 449 20.49 7.70 31.27
C LEU A 449 19.74 8.70 32.16
N ALA A 450 18.41 8.60 32.25
CA ALA A 450 17.60 9.47 33.08
C ALA A 450 17.90 9.32 34.59
N ARG A 451 18.38 8.14 35.02
CA ARG A 451 18.85 7.84 36.39
C ARG A 451 20.32 8.24 36.62
N GLY A 452 21.04 8.67 35.58
CA GLY A 452 22.46 8.98 35.64
C GLY A 452 23.39 7.75 35.65
N ASP A 453 22.86 6.56 35.39
CA ASP A 453 23.63 5.30 35.38
C ASP A 453 24.22 5.07 33.98
N LEU A 454 25.41 5.62 33.76
CA LEU A 454 26.14 5.52 32.49
C LEU A 454 26.74 4.13 32.24
N ASP A 455 26.96 3.34 33.29
CA ASP A 455 27.49 1.99 33.16
C ASP A 455 26.41 1.07 32.59
N ALA A 456 25.27 1.03 33.22
CA ALA A 456 24.12 0.26 32.74
C ALA A 456 23.64 0.74 31.34
N LEU A 457 23.67 2.03 31.06
CA LEU A 457 23.41 2.56 29.71
C LEU A 457 24.35 1.93 28.67
N GLY A 458 25.67 1.94 28.95
CA GLY A 458 26.68 1.38 28.05
C GLY A 458 26.52 -0.13 27.84
N GLU A 459 26.18 -0.88 28.90
CA GLU A 459 25.88 -2.31 28.81
C GLU A 459 24.70 -2.63 27.87
N GLN A 460 23.65 -1.81 27.91
CA GLN A 460 22.48 -2.01 27.02
C GLN A 460 22.75 -1.54 25.59
N LEU A 461 23.48 -0.45 25.42
CA LEU A 461 23.72 0.14 24.10
C LEU A 461 24.76 -0.65 23.28
N SER A 462 25.81 -1.18 23.93
CA SER A 462 26.91 -1.89 23.27
C SER A 462 26.46 -3.07 22.37
N PRO A 463 25.55 -3.97 22.78
CA PRO A 463 25.03 -5.01 21.89
C PRO A 463 24.26 -4.44 20.68
N VAL A 464 23.51 -3.35 20.85
CA VAL A 464 22.77 -2.71 19.76
C VAL A 464 23.72 -2.20 18.69
N LEU A 465 24.75 -1.45 19.10
CA LEU A 465 25.72 -0.84 18.19
C LEU A 465 26.53 -1.89 17.41
N ARG A 466 26.84 -3.04 18.04
CA ARG A 466 27.65 -4.10 17.41
C ARG A 466 26.85 -5.09 16.57
N SER A 467 25.61 -5.39 16.96
CA SER A 467 24.87 -6.53 16.41
C SER A 467 23.70 -6.15 15.51
N THR A 468 23.24 -4.88 15.54
CA THR A 468 22.13 -4.45 14.69
C THR A 468 22.65 -4.08 13.30
N VAL A 469 22.48 -5.00 12.36
CA VAL A 469 22.83 -4.77 10.96
C VAL A 469 21.95 -3.66 10.32
N ALA A 470 22.43 -3.07 9.24
CA ALA A 470 21.78 -1.90 8.62
C ALA A 470 20.31 -2.18 8.24
N GLU A 471 20.02 -3.39 7.76
CA GLU A 471 18.70 -3.82 7.30
C GLU A 471 17.66 -3.87 8.43
N HIS A 472 18.10 -4.00 9.69
CA HIS A 472 17.23 -3.99 10.88
C HIS A 472 17.12 -2.61 11.55
N ARG A 473 17.75 -1.58 10.98
CA ARG A 473 17.67 -0.19 11.48
C ARG A 473 16.40 0.51 10.98
N THR A 474 15.26 -0.02 11.35
CA THR A 474 13.94 0.52 10.98
C THR A 474 13.70 1.90 11.59
N VAL A 475 12.69 2.62 11.09
CA VAL A 475 12.31 3.96 11.60
C VAL A 475 12.12 3.98 13.11
N PRO A 476 11.43 3.00 13.75
CA PRO A 476 11.31 2.96 15.21
C PRO A 476 12.66 2.84 15.94
N VAL A 477 13.59 2.04 15.45
CA VAL A 477 14.94 1.87 16.03
C VAL A 477 15.74 3.17 15.88
N MET A 478 15.76 3.73 14.66
CA MET A 478 16.53 4.94 14.35
C MET A 478 16.02 6.19 15.07
N SER A 479 14.69 6.34 15.20
CA SER A 479 14.10 7.44 15.95
C SER A 479 14.51 7.41 17.44
N ARG A 480 14.57 6.22 18.04
CA ARG A 480 15.03 6.04 19.42
C ARG A 480 16.52 6.33 19.57
N ALA A 481 17.34 5.81 18.67
CA ALA A 481 18.78 6.06 18.68
C ALA A 481 19.09 7.56 18.57
N ARG A 482 18.48 8.27 17.61
CA ARG A 482 18.63 9.72 17.46
C ARG A 482 18.17 10.50 18.70
N SER A 483 17.03 10.08 19.28
CA SER A 483 16.54 10.71 20.52
C SER A 483 17.49 10.48 21.70
N LEU A 484 18.11 9.30 21.80
CA LEU A 484 19.14 9.03 22.84
C LEU A 484 20.39 9.87 22.58
N SER A 485 20.86 9.99 21.33
CA SER A 485 21.98 10.88 20.96
C SER A 485 21.72 12.33 21.40
N THR A 486 20.55 12.87 21.07
CA THR A 486 20.16 14.23 21.47
C THR A 486 20.12 14.41 23.01
N LEU A 487 19.74 13.38 23.75
CA LEU A 487 19.75 13.45 25.22
C LEU A 487 21.19 13.44 25.77
N LEU A 488 22.10 12.65 25.19
CA LEU A 488 23.51 12.65 25.55
C LEU A 488 24.20 14.00 25.26
N GLU A 489 23.84 14.66 24.16
CA GLU A 489 24.34 15.98 23.78
C GLU A 489 23.95 17.08 24.79
N LYS A 490 22.79 16.95 25.43
CA LYS A 490 22.25 17.93 26.38
C LYS A 490 22.77 17.78 27.82
N ARG A 491 23.58 16.77 28.10
CA ARG A 491 24.11 16.57 29.46
C ARG A 491 25.18 17.61 29.83
N SER A 492 25.18 17.99 31.09
CA SER A 492 26.17 18.95 31.63
C SER A 492 27.57 18.34 31.82
N ASP A 493 27.68 17.01 31.86
CA ASP A 493 28.92 16.25 32.02
C ASP A 493 29.49 15.75 30.66
N GLN A 494 29.28 16.51 29.60
CA GLN A 494 29.70 16.20 28.22
C GLN A 494 31.22 15.91 28.09
N ASP A 495 32.02 16.45 28.98
CA ASP A 495 33.48 16.28 28.96
C ASP A 495 33.96 14.93 29.49
N SER A 496 33.10 14.07 30.03
CA SER A 496 33.51 12.74 30.41
C SER A 496 33.84 11.90 29.15
N ARG A 497 35.04 11.26 29.15
CA ARG A 497 35.45 10.42 28.00
C ARG A 497 34.41 9.36 27.64
N ARG A 498 33.67 8.87 28.63
CA ARG A 498 32.64 7.85 28.43
C ARG A 498 31.43 8.39 27.71
N VAL A 499 30.94 9.57 28.10
CA VAL A 499 29.82 10.25 27.42
C VAL A 499 30.19 10.58 25.98
N ALA A 500 31.43 11.08 25.76
CA ALA A 500 31.92 11.38 24.42
C ALA A 500 31.99 10.11 23.55
N SER A 501 32.52 9.00 24.06
CA SER A 501 32.57 7.72 23.32
C SER A 501 31.18 7.20 22.95
N LEU A 502 30.26 7.17 23.94
CA LEU A 502 28.87 6.70 23.68
C LEU A 502 28.13 7.56 22.66
N ARG A 503 28.38 8.88 22.70
CA ARG A 503 27.81 9.83 21.73
C ARG A 503 28.36 9.58 20.34
N ASP A 504 29.68 9.43 20.20
CA ASP A 504 30.34 9.23 18.92
C ASP A 504 29.93 7.88 18.29
N ASP A 505 29.93 6.79 19.08
CA ASP A 505 29.44 5.47 18.65
C ASP A 505 27.98 5.51 18.19
N LEU A 506 27.11 6.27 18.90
CA LEU A 506 25.71 6.40 18.55
C LEU A 506 25.49 7.30 17.33
N ALA A 507 26.33 8.34 17.15
CA ALA A 507 26.33 9.17 15.96
C ALA A 507 26.72 8.35 14.72
N ASP A 508 27.75 7.52 14.82
CA ASP A 508 28.17 6.59 13.77
C ASP A 508 27.06 5.60 13.41
N PHE A 509 26.40 5.02 14.43
CA PHE A 509 25.24 4.15 14.21
C PHE A 509 24.11 4.86 13.48
N CYS A 510 23.86 6.13 13.78
CA CYS A 510 22.81 6.93 13.16
C CYS A 510 23.15 7.41 11.75
N THR A 511 24.43 7.55 11.40
CA THR A 511 24.90 8.01 10.09
C THR A 511 25.03 6.87 9.08
N GLN A 512 25.30 5.65 9.52
CA GLN A 512 25.27 4.46 8.66
C GLN A 512 23.83 4.18 8.26
N HIS A 513 23.46 4.53 7.06
CA HIS A 513 22.09 4.56 6.57
C HIS A 513 21.36 3.22 6.74
N ALA A 514 20.12 3.28 7.23
CA ALA A 514 19.09 2.37 6.78
C ALA A 514 18.97 2.53 5.25
N VAL A 515 18.94 1.42 4.52
CA VAL A 515 18.80 1.36 3.06
C VAL A 515 17.78 2.40 2.60
N GLY A 516 18.25 3.46 1.94
CA GLY A 516 17.38 4.49 1.40
C GLY A 516 16.73 4.01 0.10
N PRO A 517 15.68 4.67 -0.39
CA PRO A 517 14.95 4.27 -1.61
C PRO A 517 15.81 4.13 -2.87
N ALA A 518 17.01 4.71 -2.89
CA ALA A 518 17.93 4.66 -4.03
C ALA A 518 18.59 3.29 -4.28
N GLU A 519 18.66 2.40 -3.28
CA GLU A 519 19.26 1.07 -3.46
C GLU A 519 18.29 -0.01 -3.93
N LEU A 520 16.99 0.26 -3.86
CA LEU A 520 15.97 -0.62 -4.46
C LEU A 520 15.98 -0.57 -5.99
N GLU A 521 16.57 0.48 -6.60
CA GLU A 521 16.70 0.59 -8.05
C GLU A 521 17.92 -0.16 -8.62
N SER A 522 18.98 -0.38 -7.85
CA SER A 522 20.20 -1.04 -8.32
C SER A 522 20.12 -2.58 -8.36
N GLY A 523 19.16 -3.19 -7.72
CA GLY A 523 18.93 -4.65 -7.73
C GLY A 523 18.27 -5.19 -9.01
N ARG A 524 17.97 -4.35 -10.01
CA ARG A 524 17.37 -4.74 -11.30
C ARG A 524 18.36 -4.87 -12.47
N ALA A 525 19.65 -4.76 -12.22
CA ALA A 525 20.70 -4.95 -13.24
C ALA A 525 21.60 -6.13 -12.83
N GLY A 526 21.07 -7.35 -13.01
CA GLY A 526 21.80 -8.59 -12.85
C GLY A 526 21.03 -9.74 -13.45
#